data_424a9bed18a8a180d8650a66f6e028bb
#
_entry.id   424a9bed18a8a180d8650a66f6e028bb
#
_cell.length_a   1.000
_cell.length_b   1.000
_cell.length_c   1.000
_cell.angle_alpha   90.00
_cell.angle_beta   90.00
_cell.angle_gamma   90.00
#
_symmetry.space_group_name_H-M   'P 1'
#
loop_
_entity.id
_entity.type
_entity.pdbx_description
1 polymer ?
#
loop_
_entity_poly.entity_id
_entity_poly.type
_entity_poly.pdbx_seq_one_letter_code
_entity_poly.pdbx_strand_id
1 'polypeptide(L)'
;MSPKKIKSAESTAAIGKTSKGFTDEEKAAMKERAKELKAEARASKNKEEGENAALAAIAAMPEPDRSLAARLHEIIKANAPTLSPKTWYGMPAYADKDGNVICFFQNASKFNARYATLGFNDKAKLDEGVMWPTSFALKELNAAGEAKIAALVKKAVS
;
A
#
# COMPACT_ATOMS: atom_id res chain seq x y z
N MET A 1 32.28 24.30 -12.85
CA MET A 1 32.44 24.29 -13.71
C MET A 1 32.81 24.08 -14.46
N SER A 2 32.34 23.49 -14.22
CA SER A 2 32.40 23.10 -15.29
C SER A 2 32.46 22.89 -15.82
N PRO A 3 32.29 22.72 -15.98
CA PRO A 3 32.20 22.20 -16.80
C PRO A 3 32.52 21.90 -17.20
N LYS A 4 32.17 21.62 -17.31
CA LYS A 4 32.43 21.10 -18.04
C LYS A 4 32.81 20.63 -17.96
N LYS A 5 32.57 20.37 -17.70
CA LYS A 5 32.91 19.71 -18.13
C LYS A 5 32.88 19.18 -18.01
N ILE A 6 32.53 18.72 -17.66
CA ILE A 6 32.59 18.13 -18.10
C ILE A 6 32.71 17.80 -18.03
N LYS A 7 32.43 17.54 -17.99
CA LYS A 7 32.66 17.13 -18.56
C LYS A 7 32.61 16.75 -18.59
N SER A 8 32.18 16.36 -18.24
CA SER A 8 32.24 15.92 -18.79
C SER A 8 32.60 15.53 -18.77
N ALA A 9 32.37 15.24 -18.76
CA ALA A 9 32.63 14.81 -19.45
C ALA A 9 33.09 14.32 -19.22
N GLU A 10 32.84 13.89 -19.07
CA GLU A 10 33.21 13.41 -19.54
C GLU A 10 33.23 12.80 -19.44
N SER A 11 33.06 12.39 -19.10
CA SER A 11 33.16 11.84 -19.66
C SER A 11 33.26 11.45 -19.85
N THR A 12 32.98 11.12 -19.97
CA THR A 12 33.26 10.76 -20.88
C THR A 12 33.98 10.33 -21.26
N ALA A 13 33.66 10.36 -21.35
CA ALA A 13 34.45 9.85 -22.15
C ALA A 13 34.91 8.88 -21.74
N ALA A 14 35.22 8.75 -21.12
CA ALA A 14 35.40 7.68 -20.96
C ALA A 14 34.42 7.12 -20.32
N ILE A 15 34.00 7.19 -19.82
CA ILE A 15 33.25 6.68 -19.85
C ILE A 15 33.14 6.70 -20.62
N GLY A 16 33.64 7.26 -20.56
CA GLY A 16 33.58 7.36 -21.82
C GLY A 16 34.17 6.37 -22.47
N LYS A 17 35.08 5.84 -22.00
CA LYS A 17 35.53 4.84 -22.61
C LYS A 17 34.67 3.72 -22.47
N THR A 18 34.23 3.41 -21.35
CA THR A 18 33.30 2.35 -21.16
C THR A 18 32.00 2.66 -21.83
N SER A 19 31.75 3.90 -22.07
CA SER A 19 30.55 4.30 -22.77
C SER A 19 30.81 4.52 -24.24
N LYS A 20 31.93 4.01 -24.76
CA LYS A 20 32.17 4.07 -26.17
C LYS A 20 31.15 3.27 -26.87
N GLY A 21 30.66 3.76 -27.96
CA GLY A 21 29.64 3.10 -28.72
C GLY A 21 28.22 3.47 -28.33
N PHE A 22 28.05 4.20 -27.23
CA PHE A 22 26.72 4.65 -26.83
C PHE A 22 26.53 6.11 -27.20
N THR A 23 25.39 6.41 -27.79
CA THR A 23 25.02 7.79 -28.09
C THR A 23 24.59 8.48 -26.80
N ASP A 24 24.46 9.81 -26.86
CA ASP A 24 23.97 10.58 -25.71
C ASP A 24 22.55 10.17 -25.36
N GLU A 25 21.72 9.88 -26.38
CA GLU A 25 20.36 9.42 -26.16
C GLU A 25 20.34 8.08 -25.46
N GLU A 26 21.25 7.18 -25.84
CA GLU A 26 21.32 5.86 -25.20
C GLU A 26 21.75 5.98 -23.75
N LYS A 27 22.72 6.84 -23.47
CA LYS A 27 23.17 7.08 -22.09
C LYS A 27 22.06 7.65 -21.25
N ALA A 28 21.28 8.59 -21.78
CA ALA A 28 20.16 9.19 -21.09
C ALA A 28 19.10 8.14 -20.77
N ALA A 29 18.84 7.24 -21.72
CA ALA A 29 17.86 6.17 -21.52
C ALA A 29 18.30 5.20 -20.44
N MET A 30 19.60 4.85 -20.39
CA MET A 30 20.12 3.98 -19.36
C MET A 30 20.02 4.62 -17.97
N LYS A 31 20.29 5.91 -17.89
CA LYS A 31 20.19 6.66 -16.65
C LYS A 31 18.76 6.72 -16.14
N GLU A 32 17.83 6.93 -17.06
CA GLU A 32 16.41 6.97 -16.73
C GLU A 32 15.94 5.62 -16.20
N ARG A 33 16.36 4.52 -16.85
CA ARG A 33 15.98 3.18 -16.41
C ARG A 33 16.55 2.86 -15.03
N ALA A 34 17.78 3.33 -14.74
CA ALA A 34 18.37 3.13 -13.43
C ALA A 34 17.55 3.82 -12.34
N LYS A 35 17.02 5.02 -12.63
CA LYS A 35 16.14 5.73 -11.70
C LYS A 35 14.84 4.97 -11.48
N GLU A 36 14.27 4.44 -12.55
CA GLU A 36 13.03 3.65 -12.47
C GLU A 36 13.23 2.43 -11.58
N LEU A 37 14.32 1.69 -11.78
CA LEU A 37 14.61 0.50 -10.99
C LEU A 37 14.79 0.82 -9.51
N LYS A 38 15.44 1.94 -9.19
CA LYS A 38 15.59 2.38 -7.81
C LYS A 38 14.25 2.73 -7.18
N ALA A 39 13.39 3.42 -7.95
CA ALA A 39 12.07 3.79 -7.46
C ALA A 39 11.21 2.55 -7.21
N GLU A 40 11.27 1.55 -8.10
CA GLU A 40 10.54 0.30 -7.94
C GLU A 40 11.02 -0.47 -6.72
N ALA A 41 12.33 -0.54 -6.51
CA ALA A 41 12.91 -1.23 -5.35
C ALA A 41 12.49 -0.56 -4.05
N ARG A 42 12.48 0.78 -4.03
CA ARG A 42 12.08 1.53 -2.85
C ARG A 42 10.59 1.33 -2.54
N ALA A 43 9.76 1.35 -3.57
CA ALA A 43 8.33 1.13 -3.41
C ALA A 43 8.04 -0.26 -2.86
N SER A 44 8.73 -1.29 -3.38
CA SER A 44 8.58 -2.66 -2.89
C SER A 44 8.99 -2.79 -1.43
N LYS A 45 10.10 -2.17 -1.06
CA LYS A 45 10.59 -2.19 0.31
C LYS A 45 9.60 -1.50 1.25
N ASN A 46 9.07 -0.35 0.83
CA ASN A 46 8.10 0.38 1.64
C ASN A 46 6.82 -0.42 1.84
N LYS A 47 6.38 -1.15 0.81
CA LYS A 47 5.19 -1.99 0.91
C LYS A 47 5.42 -3.12 1.91
N GLU A 48 6.58 -3.75 1.87
CA GLU A 48 6.94 -4.83 2.78
C GLU A 48 7.01 -4.32 4.22
N GLU A 49 7.64 -3.18 4.44
CA GLU A 49 7.73 -2.57 5.75
C GLU A 49 6.36 -2.20 6.29
N GLY A 50 5.49 -1.69 5.42
CA GLY A 50 4.11 -1.37 5.79
C GLY A 50 3.33 -2.60 6.22
N GLU A 51 3.46 -3.69 5.46
CA GLU A 51 2.79 -4.92 5.80
C GLU A 51 3.31 -5.48 7.12
N ASN A 52 4.62 -5.45 7.35
CA ASN A 52 5.20 -5.91 8.60
C ASN A 52 4.68 -5.08 9.78
N ALA A 53 4.54 -3.79 9.61
CA ALA A 53 4.00 -2.91 10.65
C ALA A 53 2.54 -3.24 10.95
N ALA A 54 1.74 -3.48 9.91
CA ALA A 54 0.33 -3.84 10.08
C ALA A 54 0.20 -5.18 10.80
N LEU A 55 1.02 -6.18 10.42
CA LEU A 55 1.01 -7.49 11.07
C LEU A 55 1.44 -7.39 12.52
N ALA A 56 2.41 -6.53 12.84
CA ALA A 56 2.84 -6.32 14.21
C ALA A 56 1.72 -5.69 15.05
N ALA A 57 0.98 -4.72 14.46
CA ALA A 57 -0.15 -4.10 15.15
C ALA A 57 -1.23 -5.13 15.43
N ILE A 58 -1.49 -6.04 14.48
CA ILE A 58 -2.48 -7.11 14.66
C ILE A 58 -2.03 -8.06 15.77
N ALA A 59 -0.76 -8.45 15.76
CA ALA A 59 -0.22 -9.39 16.75
C ALA A 59 -0.29 -8.83 18.17
N ALA A 60 -0.28 -7.52 18.32
CA ALA A 60 -0.34 -6.86 19.61
C ALA A 60 -1.77 -6.73 20.16
N MET A 61 -2.78 -7.05 19.37
CA MET A 61 -4.17 -6.93 19.80
C MET A 61 -4.56 -8.08 20.72
N PRO A 62 -5.42 -7.84 21.72
CA PRO A 62 -6.01 -8.94 22.49
C PRO A 62 -7.08 -9.64 21.64
N GLU A 63 -7.46 -10.84 22.04
CA GLU A 63 -8.59 -11.52 21.42
C GLU A 63 -9.90 -10.90 21.90
N PRO A 64 -10.96 -10.87 21.09
CA PRO A 64 -11.07 -11.47 19.75
C PRO A 64 -10.56 -10.57 18.61
N ASP A 65 -10.14 -9.36 18.93
CA ASP A 65 -9.71 -8.40 17.90
C ASP A 65 -8.58 -8.95 17.02
N ARG A 66 -7.62 -9.63 17.64
CA ARG A 66 -6.47 -10.17 16.92
C ARG A 66 -6.88 -11.15 15.83
N SER A 67 -7.75 -12.11 16.16
CA SER A 67 -8.22 -13.10 15.18
C SER A 67 -9.05 -12.44 14.08
N LEU A 68 -9.91 -11.48 14.44
CA LEU A 68 -10.70 -10.74 13.47
C LEU A 68 -9.79 -9.97 12.50
N ALA A 69 -8.83 -9.26 13.04
CA ALA A 69 -7.92 -8.45 12.23
C ALA A 69 -7.07 -9.31 11.32
N ALA A 70 -6.57 -10.45 11.82
CA ALA A 70 -5.74 -11.36 11.04
C ALA A 70 -6.53 -11.94 9.87
N ARG A 71 -7.77 -12.35 10.11
CA ARG A 71 -8.60 -12.90 9.05
C ARG A 71 -8.99 -11.84 8.02
N LEU A 72 -9.32 -10.65 8.51
CA LEU A 72 -9.65 -9.53 7.64
C LEU A 72 -8.46 -9.17 6.74
N HIS A 73 -7.25 -9.20 7.29
CA HIS A 73 -6.04 -8.93 6.53
C HIS A 73 -5.91 -9.89 5.33
N GLU A 74 -6.17 -11.19 5.57
CA GLU A 74 -6.12 -12.19 4.51
C GLU A 74 -7.18 -11.93 3.43
N ILE A 75 -8.39 -11.60 3.86
CA ILE A 75 -9.50 -11.33 2.93
C ILE A 75 -9.17 -10.13 2.04
N ILE A 76 -8.67 -9.06 2.63
CA ILE A 76 -8.34 -7.84 1.88
C ILE A 76 -7.21 -8.12 0.89
N LYS A 77 -6.16 -8.81 1.32
CA LYS A 77 -5.05 -9.12 0.43
C LYS A 77 -5.48 -10.00 -0.74
N ALA A 78 -6.38 -10.94 -0.50
CA ALA A 78 -6.87 -11.83 -1.56
C ALA A 78 -7.77 -11.12 -2.55
N ASN A 79 -8.57 -10.15 -2.09
CA ASN A 79 -9.60 -9.54 -2.91
C ASN A 79 -9.24 -8.16 -3.45
N ALA A 80 -8.23 -7.51 -2.88
CA ALA A 80 -7.73 -6.22 -3.36
C ALA A 80 -6.22 -6.20 -3.27
N PRO A 81 -5.53 -7.03 -4.07
CA PRO A 81 -4.07 -7.14 -3.98
C PRO A 81 -3.32 -5.87 -4.39
N THR A 82 -4.01 -4.91 -5.01
CA THR A 82 -3.41 -3.63 -5.35
C THR A 82 -3.23 -2.71 -4.14
N LEU A 83 -3.93 -3.00 -3.04
CA LEU A 83 -3.79 -2.20 -1.82
C LEU A 83 -2.52 -2.59 -1.07
N SER A 84 -1.89 -1.60 -0.46
CA SER A 84 -0.69 -1.80 0.34
C SER A 84 -1.02 -1.68 1.81
N PRO A 85 -0.77 -2.74 2.61
CA PRO A 85 -1.00 -2.67 4.05
C PRO A 85 -0.05 -1.67 4.70
N LYS A 86 -0.54 -1.01 5.74
CA LYS A 86 0.26 -0.07 6.54
C LYS A 86 -0.43 0.12 7.87
N THR A 87 0.15 0.93 8.76
CA THR A 87 -0.53 1.37 9.96
C THR A 87 -0.98 2.83 9.76
N TRP A 88 -2.12 3.16 10.35
CA TRP A 88 -2.71 4.49 10.27
C TRP A 88 -3.33 4.77 11.64
N TYR A 89 -2.76 5.74 12.35
CA TYR A 89 -3.11 5.98 13.76
C TYR A 89 -3.05 4.70 14.60
N GLY A 90 -2.05 3.84 14.31
CA GLY A 90 -1.87 2.58 15.01
C GLY A 90 -2.79 1.45 14.57
N MET A 91 -3.69 1.69 13.62
CA MET A 91 -4.63 0.69 13.11
C MET A 91 -4.10 0.06 11.82
N PRO A 92 -4.38 -1.23 11.59
CA PRO A 92 -4.11 -1.81 10.27
C PRO A 92 -4.95 -1.09 9.23
N ALA A 93 -4.31 -0.66 8.15
CA ALA A 93 -4.96 0.09 7.09
C ALA A 93 -4.43 -0.35 5.74
N TYR A 94 -5.20 -0.09 4.70
CA TYR A 94 -4.89 -0.58 3.36
C TYR A 94 -5.02 0.59 2.39
N ALA A 95 -3.89 0.96 1.77
CA ALA A 95 -3.80 2.19 0.99
C ALA A 95 -3.63 1.89 -0.50
N ASP A 96 -4.09 2.83 -1.34
CA ASP A 96 -3.90 2.72 -2.78
C ASP A 96 -2.47 3.16 -3.17
N LYS A 97 -2.19 3.17 -4.46
CA LYS A 97 -0.85 3.50 -4.97
C LYS A 97 -0.43 4.93 -4.64
N ASP A 98 -1.38 5.81 -4.40
CA ASP A 98 -1.11 7.21 -4.08
C ASP A 98 -1.02 7.45 -2.56
N GLY A 99 -1.10 6.38 -1.77
CA GLY A 99 -1.00 6.49 -0.33
C GLY A 99 -2.30 6.81 0.39
N ASN A 100 -3.42 6.86 -0.34
CA ASN A 100 -4.73 7.11 0.28
C ASN A 100 -5.22 5.86 0.98
N VAL A 101 -5.58 5.97 2.26
CA VAL A 101 -6.16 4.85 2.99
C VAL A 101 -7.55 4.58 2.46
N ILE A 102 -7.76 3.40 1.91
CA ILE A 102 -9.05 2.98 1.35
C ILE A 102 -9.92 2.37 2.44
N CYS A 103 -9.35 1.50 3.27
CA CYS A 103 -10.09 0.91 4.39
C CYS A 103 -9.15 0.64 5.55
N PHE A 104 -9.73 0.44 6.73
CA PHE A 104 -8.97 0.24 7.96
C PHE A 104 -9.77 -0.58 8.95
N PHE A 105 -9.05 -1.21 9.89
CA PHE A 105 -9.66 -1.96 10.98
C PHE A 105 -9.42 -1.25 12.31
N GLN A 106 -10.49 -0.88 12.98
CA GLN A 106 -10.43 -0.26 14.29
C GLN A 106 -10.81 -1.31 15.33
N ASN A 107 -9.83 -1.75 16.13
CA ASN A 107 -10.10 -2.78 17.12
C ASN A 107 -10.90 -2.24 18.30
N ALA A 108 -11.84 -3.06 18.77
CA ALA A 108 -12.78 -2.65 19.84
C ALA A 108 -12.05 -2.31 21.15
N SER A 109 -11.05 -3.10 21.51
CA SER A 109 -10.35 -2.92 22.79
C SER A 109 -9.63 -1.59 22.90
N LYS A 110 -9.05 -1.11 21.78
CA LYS A 110 -8.28 0.15 21.80
C LYS A 110 -9.16 1.36 22.14
N PHE A 111 -10.41 1.31 21.69
CA PHE A 111 -11.32 2.43 21.84
C PHE A 111 -12.44 2.16 22.84
N ASN A 112 -12.32 1.06 23.59
CA ASN A 112 -13.30 0.64 24.58
C ASN A 112 -14.72 0.60 23.99
N ALA A 113 -14.82 0.03 22.78
CA ALA A 113 -16.07 -0.06 22.06
C ALA A 113 -16.68 -1.47 22.15
N ARG A 114 -18.00 -1.58 21.88
CA ARG A 114 -18.70 -2.88 21.93
C ARG A 114 -18.33 -3.80 20.76
N TYR A 115 -17.83 -3.24 19.67
CA TYR A 115 -17.51 -3.97 18.47
C TYR A 115 -16.33 -3.34 17.76
N ALA A 116 -15.65 -4.12 16.93
CA ALA A 116 -14.63 -3.59 16.06
C ALA A 116 -15.28 -2.94 14.84
N THR A 117 -14.56 -2.11 14.13
CA THR A 117 -15.10 -1.40 12.97
C THR A 117 -14.23 -1.64 11.75
N LEU A 118 -14.88 -2.02 10.64
CA LEU A 118 -14.26 -1.97 9.32
C LEU A 118 -14.74 -0.68 8.68
N GLY A 119 -13.83 0.27 8.46
CA GLY A 119 -14.17 1.57 7.92
C GLY A 119 -13.57 1.78 6.54
N PHE A 120 -14.28 2.55 5.71
CA PHE A 120 -13.85 2.92 4.37
C PHE A 120 -13.78 4.45 4.30
N ASN A 121 -12.71 4.94 3.69
CA ASN A 121 -12.49 6.39 3.56
C ASN A 121 -12.99 6.91 2.21
N ASP A 122 -12.80 8.21 2.00
CA ASP A 122 -13.35 8.93 0.84
C ASP A 122 -13.00 8.31 -0.52
N LYS A 123 -11.81 7.77 -0.66
CA LYS A 123 -11.36 7.23 -1.96
C LYS A 123 -11.88 5.84 -2.25
N ALA A 124 -12.57 5.20 -1.30
CA ALA A 124 -13.20 3.90 -1.54
C ALA A 124 -14.43 4.09 -2.43
N LYS A 125 -14.49 3.34 -3.49
CA LYS A 125 -15.57 3.51 -4.49
C LYS A 125 -16.78 2.66 -4.15
N LEU A 126 -17.45 3.02 -3.06
CA LEU A 126 -18.64 2.32 -2.59
C LEU A 126 -19.95 3.03 -2.97
N ASP A 127 -19.84 4.06 -3.77
CA ASP A 127 -20.96 4.92 -4.15
C ASP A 127 -22.17 4.13 -4.64
N GLU A 128 -23.31 4.49 -4.08
CA GLU A 128 -24.57 3.84 -4.43
C GLU A 128 -25.70 4.83 -4.20
N GLY A 129 -26.21 5.43 -5.27
CA GLY A 129 -27.22 6.48 -5.14
C GLY A 129 -26.64 7.73 -4.50
N VAL A 130 -27.39 8.32 -3.59
CA VAL A 130 -26.98 9.56 -2.91
C VAL A 130 -26.54 9.32 -1.47
N MET A 131 -26.64 8.08 -0.99
CA MET A 131 -26.28 7.74 0.38
C MET A 131 -25.89 6.26 0.43
N TRP A 132 -24.73 5.96 1.02
CA TRP A 132 -24.27 4.58 1.18
C TRP A 132 -23.46 4.45 2.46
N PRO A 133 -23.42 3.22 3.04
CA PRO A 133 -22.66 3.01 4.27
C PRO A 133 -21.16 2.96 3.97
N THR A 134 -20.37 3.51 4.89
CA THR A 134 -18.89 3.51 4.78
C THR A 134 -18.24 2.92 6.02
N SER A 135 -19.01 2.52 7.03
CA SER A 135 -18.47 2.00 8.28
C SER A 135 -19.35 0.85 8.74
N PHE A 136 -18.72 -0.24 9.14
CA PHE A 136 -19.42 -1.48 9.47
C PHE A 136 -18.96 -2.01 10.83
N ALA A 137 -19.92 -2.34 11.69
CA ALA A 137 -19.64 -2.99 12.97
C ALA A 137 -19.27 -4.45 12.70
N LEU A 138 -18.22 -4.91 13.37
CA LEU A 138 -17.71 -6.26 13.18
C LEU A 138 -17.49 -6.93 14.53
N LYS A 139 -18.34 -7.93 14.84
CA LYS A 139 -18.21 -8.67 16.10
C LYS A 139 -17.53 -10.00 15.92
N GLU A 140 -17.77 -10.66 14.80
CA GLU A 140 -17.18 -11.95 14.44
C GLU A 140 -17.26 -12.14 12.94
N LEU A 141 -16.55 -13.13 12.42
CA LEU A 141 -16.57 -13.45 11.00
C LEU A 141 -17.11 -14.85 10.79
N ASN A 142 -18.15 -14.95 9.97
CA ASN A 142 -18.67 -16.22 9.48
C ASN A 142 -18.61 -16.17 7.95
N ALA A 143 -19.01 -17.26 7.29
CA ALA A 143 -18.90 -17.36 5.84
C ALA A 143 -19.64 -16.22 5.12
N ALA A 144 -20.83 -15.86 5.59
CA ALA A 144 -21.64 -14.79 4.99
C ALA A 144 -20.96 -13.44 5.17
N GLY A 145 -20.41 -13.18 6.37
CA GLY A 145 -19.70 -11.94 6.66
C GLY A 145 -18.43 -11.80 5.84
N GLU A 146 -17.69 -12.89 5.68
CA GLU A 146 -16.47 -12.86 4.86
C GLU A 146 -16.79 -12.59 3.40
N ALA A 147 -17.86 -13.19 2.88
CA ALA A 147 -18.28 -12.96 1.49
C ALA A 147 -18.68 -11.51 1.28
N LYS A 148 -19.39 -10.93 2.26
CA LYS A 148 -19.80 -9.53 2.19
C LYS A 148 -18.60 -8.59 2.19
N ILE A 149 -17.64 -8.86 3.05
CA ILE A 149 -16.41 -8.05 3.13
C ILE A 149 -15.63 -8.15 1.83
N ALA A 150 -15.49 -9.36 1.28
CA ALA A 150 -14.78 -9.57 0.02
C ALA A 150 -15.43 -8.73 -1.10
N ALA A 151 -16.74 -8.72 -1.17
CA ALA A 151 -17.48 -7.94 -2.18
C ALA A 151 -17.27 -6.44 -1.98
N LEU A 152 -17.32 -5.96 -0.73
CA LEU A 152 -17.10 -4.54 -0.42
C LEU A 152 -15.69 -4.09 -0.80
N VAL A 153 -14.69 -4.90 -0.47
CA VAL A 153 -13.30 -4.57 -0.76
C VAL A 153 -13.04 -4.53 -2.25
N LYS A 154 -13.59 -5.49 -2.99
CA LYS A 154 -13.47 -5.49 -4.46
C LYS A 154 -14.12 -4.25 -5.06
N LYS A 155 -15.31 -3.89 -4.59
CA LYS A 155 -16.01 -2.72 -5.09
C LYS A 155 -15.23 -1.44 -4.78
N ALA A 156 -14.65 -1.36 -3.60
CA ALA A 156 -13.93 -0.17 -3.14
C ALA A 156 -12.76 0.20 -4.05
N VAL A 157 -12.13 -0.78 -4.68
CA VAL A 157 -10.95 -0.56 -5.55
C VAL A 157 -11.25 -0.66 -7.04
N SER A 158 -12.51 -0.88 -7.42
CA SER A 158 -12.87 -1.08 -8.82
C SER A 158 -12.92 0.23 -9.64
#